data_ec0ecdf7a3e3a7baaa4a43733ee3b72f
#
_entry.id   ec0ecdf7a3e3a7baaa4a43733ee3b72f
#
_cell.length_a   1.000
_cell.length_b   1.000
_cell.length_c   1.000
_cell.angle_alpha   90.00
_cell.angle_beta   90.00
_cell.angle_gamma   90.00
#
_symmetry.space_group_name_H-M   'P 1'
#
loop_
_entity.id
_entity.type
_entity.pdbx_description
1 polymer ?
#
loop_
_entity_poly.entity_id
_entity_poly.type
_entity_poly.pdbx_seq_one_letter_code
_entity_poly.pdbx_strand_id
1 'polypeptide(L)'
;MTSLACSASKPVQLRLDRGFCPCEAMGGDEIYPNGIFEFNITRLLAYINGAGRFRAEHVALDDIPYAGISPRLNELTVLNADLSRPVVLAEIAPARFNLIDGHHRAAKARREGLPSIPAYRICCPEHVPFLTSIRAYETYVEYWNSKVDEDSGTLRRRRRPTR
;
A
#
# COMPACT_ATOMS: atom_id res chain seq x y z
N MET A 1 17.09 15.43 6.91
CA MET A 1 16.77 14.92 5.58
C MET A 1 15.37 14.31 5.65
N THR A 2 14.42 15.00 5.08
CA THR A 2 12.98 14.80 5.25
C THR A 2 12.56 13.52 4.55
N SER A 3 11.96 12.57 5.30
CA SER A 3 11.11 11.54 4.73
C SER A 3 10.14 12.23 3.77
N LEU A 4 10.04 11.75 2.53
CA LEU A 4 8.98 12.18 1.63
C LEU A 4 7.66 11.66 2.22
N ALA A 5 7.13 12.43 3.18
CA ALA A 5 5.76 12.23 3.62
C ALA A 5 4.88 12.26 2.37
N CYS A 6 3.99 11.30 2.22
CA CYS A 6 2.95 11.36 1.21
C CYS A 6 2.35 12.75 1.24
N SER A 7 2.48 13.45 0.12
CA SER A 7 2.26 14.90 0.05
C SER A 7 0.94 15.27 0.73
N ALA A 8 1.02 16.20 1.67
CA ALA A 8 -0.16 16.83 2.29
C ALA A 8 -0.96 17.69 1.28
N SER A 9 -0.64 17.61 0.00
CA SER A 9 -1.37 18.26 -1.08
C SER A 9 -2.73 17.60 -1.26
N LYS A 10 -3.72 18.41 -1.62
CA LYS A 10 -5.08 17.92 -1.95
C LYS A 10 -4.98 16.81 -2.99
N PRO A 11 -5.60 15.64 -2.76
CA PRO A 11 -5.52 14.54 -3.70
C PRO A 11 -6.10 14.94 -5.06
N VAL A 12 -5.40 14.58 -6.12
CA VAL A 12 -5.75 14.89 -7.50
C VAL A 12 -6.15 13.61 -8.22
N GLN A 13 -7.11 13.70 -9.13
CA GLN A 13 -7.48 12.59 -10.00
C GLN A 13 -6.29 12.16 -10.86
N LEU A 14 -6.14 10.86 -11.00
CA LEU A 14 -5.17 10.25 -11.89
C LEU A 14 -5.72 10.22 -13.32
N ARG A 15 -4.85 10.49 -14.28
CA ARG A 15 -5.16 10.28 -15.70
C ARG A 15 -4.72 8.88 -16.10
N LEU A 16 -5.58 8.19 -16.83
CA LEU A 16 -5.23 6.90 -17.40
C LEU A 16 -4.13 7.08 -18.45
N ASP A 17 -2.99 6.45 -18.22
CA ASP A 17 -1.90 6.38 -19.19
C ASP A 17 -2.12 5.15 -20.09
N ARG A 18 -2.42 5.41 -21.37
CA ARG A 18 -2.59 4.35 -22.37
C ARG A 18 -1.29 3.64 -22.75
N GLY A 19 -0.16 4.24 -22.41
CA GLY A 19 1.18 3.66 -22.57
C GLY A 19 1.64 2.84 -21.36
N PHE A 20 0.79 2.63 -20.35
CA PHE A 20 1.18 1.86 -19.17
C PHE A 20 1.68 0.46 -19.54
N CYS A 21 2.87 0.11 -19.03
CA CYS A 21 3.48 -1.20 -19.22
C CYS A 21 3.39 -1.97 -17.90
N PRO A 22 2.65 -3.09 -17.84
CA PRO A 22 2.54 -3.89 -16.63
C PRO A 22 3.87 -4.47 -16.18
N CYS A 23 4.07 -4.61 -14.88
CA CYS A 23 5.18 -5.35 -14.30
C CYS A 23 4.83 -6.84 -14.26
N GLU A 24 4.96 -7.52 -15.40
CA GLU A 24 4.63 -8.93 -15.51
C GLU A 24 5.45 -9.78 -14.54
N ALA A 25 4.81 -10.84 -14.03
CA ALA A 25 5.47 -11.80 -13.15
C ALA A 25 6.47 -12.65 -13.92
N MET A 26 7.69 -12.68 -13.43
CA MET A 26 8.74 -13.61 -13.91
C MET A 26 8.82 -14.82 -12.98
N GLY A 27 9.42 -15.92 -13.46
CA GLY A 27 9.62 -17.09 -12.62
C GLY A 27 10.39 -16.74 -11.34
N GLY A 28 9.82 -17.06 -10.17
CA GLY A 28 10.39 -16.76 -8.86
C GLY A 28 9.96 -15.43 -8.25
N ASP A 29 9.22 -14.58 -8.98
CA ASP A 29 8.66 -13.35 -8.40
C ASP A 29 7.52 -13.67 -7.44
N GLU A 30 7.52 -12.99 -6.29
CA GLU A 30 6.40 -13.00 -5.36
C GLU A 30 5.33 -12.01 -5.82
N ILE A 31 4.11 -12.52 -6.03
CA ILE A 31 2.97 -11.75 -6.47
C ILE A 31 1.94 -11.71 -5.34
N TYR A 32 1.47 -10.51 -5.01
CA TYR A 32 0.46 -10.32 -3.97
C TYR A 32 -0.83 -9.72 -4.55
N PRO A 33 -1.94 -10.48 -4.52
CA PRO A 33 -3.25 -9.93 -4.86
C PRO A 33 -3.81 -9.14 -3.67
N ASN A 34 -4.08 -7.87 -3.87
CA ASN A 34 -4.77 -7.01 -2.92
C ASN A 34 -6.17 -6.68 -3.48
N GLY A 35 -7.09 -7.62 -3.33
CA GLY A 35 -8.41 -7.54 -3.96
C GLY A 35 -8.29 -7.63 -5.48
N ILE A 36 -8.69 -6.55 -6.16
CA ILE A 36 -8.62 -6.42 -7.63
C ILE A 36 -7.25 -5.93 -8.11
N PHE A 37 -6.40 -5.45 -7.20
CA PHE A 37 -5.04 -5.00 -7.50
C PHE A 37 -4.07 -6.15 -7.24
N GLU A 38 -3.12 -6.34 -8.15
CA GLU A 38 -2.09 -7.34 -7.99
C GLU A 38 -0.73 -6.70 -8.20
N PHE A 39 0.17 -6.89 -7.22
CA PHE A 39 1.50 -6.28 -7.19
C PHE A 39 2.59 -7.32 -7.33
N ASN A 40 3.63 -6.98 -8.11
CA ASN A 40 4.88 -7.71 -8.10
C ASN A 40 5.75 -7.23 -6.92
N ILE A 41 5.70 -7.97 -5.83
CA ILE A 41 6.38 -7.61 -4.57
C ILE A 41 7.90 -7.69 -4.73
N THR A 42 8.40 -8.71 -5.42
CA THR A 42 9.85 -8.86 -5.66
C THR A 42 10.44 -7.62 -6.32
N ARG A 43 9.78 -7.12 -7.38
CA ARG A 43 10.24 -5.94 -8.11
C ARG A 43 10.08 -4.66 -7.30
N LEU A 44 8.99 -4.52 -6.57
CA LEU A 44 8.77 -3.38 -5.68
C LEU A 44 9.82 -3.31 -4.57
N LEU A 45 10.14 -4.43 -3.91
CA LEU A 45 11.19 -4.47 -2.88
C LEU A 45 12.57 -4.16 -3.45
N ALA A 46 12.89 -4.65 -4.65
CA ALA A 46 14.15 -4.30 -5.33
C ALA A 46 14.24 -2.79 -5.59
N TYR A 47 13.13 -2.17 -6.01
CA TYR A 47 13.06 -0.72 -6.19
C TYR A 47 13.24 0.05 -4.88
N ILE A 48 12.55 -0.34 -3.81
CA ILE A 48 12.66 0.30 -2.49
C ILE A 48 14.12 0.25 -2.02
N ASN A 49 14.76 -0.90 -2.11
CA ASN A 49 16.13 -1.10 -1.67
C ASN A 49 17.16 -0.36 -2.55
N GLY A 50 16.93 -0.32 -3.86
CA GLY A 50 17.82 0.32 -4.82
C GLY A 50 17.72 1.85 -4.86
N ALA A 51 16.55 2.41 -4.56
CA ALA A 51 16.33 3.86 -4.66
C ALA A 51 17.03 4.68 -3.56
N GLY A 52 17.38 4.08 -2.43
CA GLY A 52 18.13 4.71 -1.34
C GLY A 52 17.40 5.86 -0.60
N ARG A 53 16.17 6.18 -1.00
CA ARG A 53 15.38 7.31 -0.45
C ARG A 53 14.26 6.87 0.48
N PHE A 54 13.83 5.63 0.41
CA PHE A 54 12.80 5.11 1.30
C PHE A 54 13.38 4.89 2.70
N ARG A 55 12.62 5.30 3.70
CA ARG A 55 12.96 5.08 5.11
C ARG A 55 11.82 4.34 5.76
N ALA A 56 12.15 3.31 6.52
CA ALA A 56 11.16 2.66 7.36
C ALA A 56 10.81 3.57 8.54
N GLU A 57 9.54 3.64 8.84
CA GLU A 57 9.01 4.31 10.03
C GLU A 57 8.22 3.32 10.87
N HIS A 58 8.10 3.56 12.18
CA HIS A 58 7.23 2.74 13.01
C HIS A 58 5.78 3.16 12.81
N VAL A 59 4.95 2.20 12.39
CA VAL A 59 3.51 2.38 12.19
C VAL A 59 2.77 1.58 13.25
N ALA A 60 1.78 2.22 13.90
CA ALA A 60 0.95 1.54 14.87
C ALA A 60 0.21 0.35 14.22
N LEU A 61 0.18 -0.81 14.88
CA LEU A 61 -0.49 -1.99 14.33
C LEU A 61 -1.99 -1.78 14.12
N ASP A 62 -2.61 -0.92 14.93
CA ASP A 62 -4.02 -0.59 14.80
C ASP A 62 -4.32 0.26 13.55
N ASP A 63 -3.31 0.96 13.03
CA ASP A 63 -3.41 1.75 11.79
C ASP A 63 -3.15 0.90 10.53
N ILE A 64 -2.74 -0.38 10.69
CA ILE A 64 -2.50 -1.29 9.58
C ILE A 64 -3.76 -2.12 9.32
N PRO A 65 -4.50 -1.87 8.23
CA PRO A 65 -5.69 -2.64 7.90
C PRO A 65 -5.35 -4.13 7.71
N TYR A 66 -6.19 -4.99 8.28
CA TYR A 66 -6.05 -6.46 8.15
C TYR A 66 -4.75 -7.06 8.70
N ALA A 67 -3.99 -6.31 9.50
CA ALA A 67 -2.79 -6.85 10.14
C ALA A 67 -3.16 -8.07 11.01
N GLY A 68 -2.65 -9.24 10.64
CA GLY A 68 -2.90 -10.49 11.37
C GLY A 68 -4.22 -11.20 11.04
N ILE A 69 -4.99 -10.71 10.06
CA ILE A 69 -6.25 -11.30 9.60
C ILE A 69 -6.11 -11.70 8.13
N SER A 70 -5.34 -12.72 7.85
CA SER A 70 -5.28 -13.28 6.50
C SER A 70 -5.55 -14.79 6.58
N PRO A 71 -6.48 -15.34 5.78
CA PRO A 71 -6.74 -16.78 5.74
C PRO A 71 -5.56 -17.58 5.15
N ARG A 72 -4.55 -16.90 4.62
CA ARG A 72 -3.35 -17.50 4.01
C ARG A 72 -2.12 -17.47 4.92
N LEU A 73 -2.28 -17.19 6.21
CA LEU A 73 -1.16 -17.19 7.14
C LEU A 73 -0.73 -18.63 7.46
N ASN A 74 0.56 -18.90 7.23
CA ASN A 74 1.20 -20.14 7.66
C ASN A 74 1.77 -19.93 9.06
N GLU A 75 1.39 -20.77 10.03
CA GLU A 75 1.77 -20.66 11.43
C GLU A 75 3.29 -20.71 11.64
N LEU A 76 4.00 -21.61 10.97
CA LEU A 76 5.46 -21.70 11.07
C LEU A 76 6.13 -20.44 10.52
N THR A 77 5.60 -19.90 9.43
CA THR A 77 6.11 -18.65 8.84
C THR A 77 5.87 -17.47 9.79
N VAL A 78 4.70 -17.42 10.46
CA VAL A 78 4.43 -16.40 11.48
C VAL A 78 5.43 -16.50 12.63
N LEU A 79 5.64 -17.68 13.18
CA LEU A 79 6.57 -17.89 14.30
C LEU A 79 8.00 -17.47 13.95
N ASN A 80 8.45 -17.77 12.73
CA ASN A 80 9.81 -17.49 12.26
C ASN A 80 9.97 -16.13 11.59
N ALA A 81 8.90 -15.32 11.51
CA ALA A 81 8.96 -14.01 10.87
C ALA A 81 9.95 -13.07 11.59
N ASP A 82 10.81 -12.41 10.82
CA ASP A 82 11.77 -11.42 11.32
C ASP A 82 11.12 -10.05 11.45
N LEU A 83 10.82 -9.63 12.67
CA LEU A 83 10.16 -8.36 12.99
C LEU A 83 11.05 -7.13 12.76
N SER A 84 12.35 -7.30 12.55
CA SER A 84 13.24 -6.20 12.21
C SER A 84 13.09 -5.74 10.75
N ARG A 85 12.55 -6.60 9.89
CA ARG A 85 12.31 -6.29 8.48
C ARG A 85 11.01 -5.49 8.31
N PRO A 86 11.06 -4.32 7.65
CA PRO A 86 9.87 -3.51 7.44
C PRO A 86 8.81 -4.24 6.61
N VAL A 87 7.55 -4.02 6.93
CA VAL A 87 6.40 -4.37 6.07
C VAL A 87 6.22 -3.30 4.99
N VAL A 88 5.42 -3.56 3.98
CA VAL A 88 5.14 -2.60 2.90
C VAL A 88 3.66 -2.23 2.89
N LEU A 89 3.42 -0.94 2.99
CA LEU A 89 2.10 -0.31 2.91
C LEU A 89 2.02 0.49 1.61
N ALA A 90 1.05 0.19 0.75
CA ALA A 90 0.79 0.94 -0.48
C ALA A 90 -0.44 1.83 -0.33
N GLU A 91 -0.34 3.07 -0.80
CA GLU A 91 -1.46 4.00 -0.82
C GLU A 91 -2.46 3.61 -1.90
N ILE A 92 -3.55 2.97 -1.51
CA ILE A 92 -4.58 2.45 -2.41
C ILE A 92 -5.63 3.52 -2.76
N ALA A 93 -5.88 4.43 -1.84
CA ALA A 93 -6.72 5.59 -2.03
C ALA A 93 -6.09 6.77 -1.28
N PRO A 94 -6.49 8.01 -1.52
CA PRO A 94 -5.91 9.17 -0.85
C PRO A 94 -5.82 9.00 0.66
N ALA A 95 -4.61 9.04 1.22
CA ALA A 95 -4.29 8.84 2.63
C ALA A 95 -4.73 7.48 3.21
N ARG A 96 -5.06 6.50 2.38
CA ARG A 96 -5.45 5.14 2.80
C ARG A 96 -4.42 4.12 2.32
N PHE A 97 -3.81 3.45 3.27
CA PHE A 97 -2.75 2.48 3.01
C PHE A 97 -3.22 1.06 3.31
N ASN A 98 -2.88 0.13 2.43
CA ASN A 98 -3.09 -1.29 2.64
C ASN A 98 -1.74 -2.00 2.79
N LEU A 99 -1.72 -3.03 3.63
CA LEU A 99 -0.59 -3.93 3.77
C LEU A 99 -0.52 -4.83 2.53
N ILE A 100 0.57 -4.72 1.77
CA ILE A 100 0.80 -5.52 0.56
C ILE A 100 1.96 -6.50 0.69
N ASP A 101 2.86 -6.31 1.68
CA ASP A 101 3.90 -7.28 2.05
C ASP A 101 4.12 -7.28 3.56
N GLY A 102 4.42 -8.45 4.09
CA GLY A 102 4.75 -8.65 5.50
C GLY A 102 3.58 -9.06 6.40
N HIS A 103 2.55 -9.69 5.86
CA HIS A 103 1.39 -10.18 6.62
C HIS A 103 1.78 -11.09 7.79
N HIS A 104 2.76 -12.00 7.60
CA HIS A 104 3.26 -12.88 8.66
C HIS A 104 3.97 -12.07 9.77
N ARG A 105 4.72 -11.03 9.41
CA ARG A 105 5.37 -10.12 10.37
C ARG A 105 4.35 -9.34 11.18
N ALA A 106 3.35 -8.78 10.52
CA ALA A 106 2.26 -8.06 11.17
C ALA A 106 1.45 -8.95 12.11
N ALA A 107 1.17 -10.20 11.70
CA ALA A 107 0.49 -11.19 12.53
C ALA A 107 1.30 -11.54 13.77
N LYS A 108 2.62 -11.79 13.63
CA LYS A 108 3.51 -12.07 14.74
C LYS A 108 3.56 -10.90 15.73
N ALA A 109 3.78 -9.69 15.23
CA ALA A 109 3.83 -8.49 16.06
C ALA A 109 2.55 -8.29 16.88
N ARG A 110 1.38 -8.53 16.26
CA ARG A 110 0.09 -8.45 16.95
C ARG A 110 -0.04 -9.52 18.03
N ARG A 111 0.39 -10.77 17.78
CA ARG A 111 0.36 -11.86 18.77
C ARG A 111 1.30 -11.59 19.96
N GLU A 112 2.43 -10.95 19.70
CA GLU A 112 3.40 -10.55 20.72
C GLU A 112 3.00 -9.26 21.46
N GLY A 113 1.87 -8.65 21.10
CA GLY A 113 1.35 -7.44 21.74
C GLY A 113 2.20 -6.20 21.48
N LEU A 114 2.94 -6.16 20.37
CA LEU A 114 3.72 -4.98 20.00
C LEU A 114 2.79 -3.84 19.59
N PRO A 115 3.09 -2.59 19.97
CA PRO A 115 2.26 -1.45 19.60
C PRO A 115 2.45 -1.01 18.15
N SER A 116 3.62 -1.27 17.58
CA SER A 116 4.00 -0.81 16.23
C SER A 116 5.03 -1.73 15.60
N ILE A 117 5.18 -1.65 14.27
CA ILE A 117 6.22 -2.35 13.50
C ILE A 117 6.85 -1.40 12.47
N PRO A 118 8.10 -1.67 12.05
CA PRO A 118 8.71 -0.92 10.98
C PRO A 118 7.97 -1.16 9.65
N ALA A 119 7.71 -0.10 8.90
CA ALA A 119 7.00 -0.14 7.64
C ALA A 119 7.55 0.85 6.63
N TYR A 120 7.55 0.47 5.35
CA TYR A 120 7.67 1.41 4.25
C TYR A 120 6.28 1.86 3.81
N ARG A 121 6.05 3.16 3.76
CA ARG A 121 4.86 3.74 3.12
C ARG A 121 5.21 4.15 1.71
N ILE A 122 4.55 3.53 0.75
CA ILE A 122 4.74 3.82 -0.67
C ILE A 122 3.53 4.59 -1.16
N CYS A 123 3.75 5.87 -1.45
CA CYS A 123 2.71 6.78 -1.88
C CYS A 123 2.36 6.58 -3.37
N CYS A 124 1.14 6.94 -3.75
CA CYS A 124 0.76 7.07 -5.14
C CYS A 124 1.56 8.24 -5.80
N PRO A 125 2.11 8.06 -7.02
CA PRO A 125 1.99 6.90 -7.91
C PRO A 125 3.16 5.91 -7.85
N GLU A 126 4.03 5.93 -6.86
CA GLU A 126 5.30 5.19 -6.85
C GLU A 126 5.15 3.66 -6.90
N HIS A 127 4.06 3.11 -6.37
CA HIS A 127 3.79 1.66 -6.44
C HIS A 127 3.06 1.23 -7.72
N VAL A 128 2.47 2.16 -8.46
CA VAL A 128 1.68 1.89 -9.68
C VAL A 128 2.46 1.10 -10.73
N PRO A 129 3.76 1.40 -11.01
CA PRO A 129 4.55 0.64 -11.98
C PRO A 129 4.71 -0.86 -11.66
N PHE A 130 4.37 -1.28 -10.43
CA PHE A 130 4.49 -2.69 -10.00
C PHE A 130 3.18 -3.46 -10.05
N LEU A 131 2.12 -2.86 -10.60
CA LEU A 131 0.89 -3.57 -10.95
C LEU A 131 1.15 -4.54 -12.11
N THR A 132 0.63 -5.77 -12.01
CA THR A 132 1.01 -6.88 -12.89
C THR A 132 0.20 -6.97 -14.17
N SER A 133 -0.87 -6.19 -14.32
CA SER A 133 -1.72 -6.20 -15.50
C SER A 133 -2.31 -4.83 -15.82
N ILE A 134 -2.66 -4.62 -17.09
CA ILE A 134 -3.39 -3.42 -17.54
C ILE A 134 -4.70 -3.29 -16.79
N ARG A 135 -5.44 -4.39 -16.60
CA ARG A 135 -6.70 -4.39 -15.86
C ARG A 135 -6.53 -3.94 -14.41
N ALA A 136 -5.47 -4.40 -13.72
CA ALA A 136 -5.17 -3.96 -12.36
C ALA A 136 -4.89 -2.44 -12.33
N TYR A 137 -4.15 -1.94 -13.30
CA TYR A 137 -3.85 -0.52 -13.43
C TYR A 137 -5.12 0.33 -13.68
N GLU A 138 -5.93 -0.05 -14.68
CA GLU A 138 -7.18 0.65 -15.00
C GLU A 138 -8.11 0.71 -13.79
N THR A 139 -8.29 -0.44 -13.13
CA THR A 139 -9.13 -0.54 -11.92
C THR A 139 -8.56 0.29 -10.78
N TYR A 140 -7.23 0.36 -10.63
CA TYR A 140 -6.60 1.22 -9.62
C TYR A 140 -6.92 2.70 -9.89
N VAL A 141 -6.77 3.16 -11.13
CA VAL A 141 -7.06 4.56 -11.50
C VAL A 141 -8.54 4.90 -11.26
N GLU A 142 -9.46 4.01 -11.65
CA GLU A 142 -10.89 4.18 -11.41
C GLU A 142 -11.20 4.25 -9.91
N TYR A 143 -10.66 3.34 -9.12
CA TYR A 143 -10.86 3.30 -7.68
C TYR A 143 -10.31 4.55 -6.99
N TRP A 144 -9.07 4.96 -7.32
CA TRP A 144 -8.46 6.18 -6.81
C TRP A 144 -9.35 7.40 -7.10
N ASN A 145 -9.77 7.56 -8.34
CA ASN A 145 -10.58 8.70 -8.76
C ASN A 145 -11.95 8.73 -8.07
N SER A 146 -12.58 7.57 -7.88
CA SER A 146 -13.83 7.48 -7.13
C SER A 146 -13.69 8.00 -5.69
N LYS A 147 -12.55 7.72 -5.03
CA LYS A 147 -12.28 8.18 -3.67
C LYS A 147 -11.96 9.67 -3.61
N VAL A 148 -11.26 10.20 -4.59
CA VAL A 148 -11.05 11.66 -4.74
C VAL A 148 -12.39 12.39 -4.87
N ASP A 149 -13.32 11.85 -5.64
CA ASP A 149 -14.66 12.44 -5.83
C ASP A 149 -15.51 12.37 -4.57
N GLU A 150 -15.50 11.24 -3.85
CA GLU A 150 -16.20 11.07 -2.57
C GLU A 150 -15.72 12.10 -1.54
N ASP A 151 -14.40 12.27 -1.38
CA ASP A 151 -13.82 13.23 -0.43
C ASP A 151 -14.18 14.67 -0.83
N SER A 152 -14.19 14.99 -2.12
CA SER A 152 -14.58 16.30 -2.65
C SER A 152 -16.08 16.57 -2.45
N GLY A 153 -16.94 15.57 -2.60
CA GLY A 153 -18.37 15.62 -2.36
C GLY A 153 -18.73 15.83 -0.90
N THR A 154 -18.01 15.16 0.01
CA THR A 154 -18.18 15.33 1.46
C THR A 154 -17.81 16.74 1.93
N LEU A 155 -16.77 17.33 1.34
CA LEU A 155 -16.39 18.72 1.60
C LEU A 155 -17.45 19.72 1.12
N ARG A 156 -18.11 19.46 -0.01
CA ARG A 156 -19.22 20.30 -0.52
C ARG A 156 -20.45 20.23 0.38
N ARG A 157 -20.81 19.04 0.93
CA ARG A 157 -21.95 18.89 1.88
C ARG A 157 -21.72 19.61 3.19
N ARG A 158 -20.49 19.62 3.72
CA ARG A 158 -20.13 20.34 4.96
C ARG A 158 -20.13 21.87 4.82
N ARG A 159 -20.05 22.40 3.59
CA ARG A 159 -20.05 23.84 3.29
C ARG A 159 -21.42 24.43 2.95
N ARG A 160 -22.50 23.66 2.96
CA ARG A 160 -23.84 24.23 2.83
C ARG A 160 -24.24 24.84 4.18
N PRO A 161 -24.41 26.18 4.26
CA PRO A 161 -24.96 26.80 5.45
C PRO A 161 -26.40 26.34 5.60
N THR A 162 -26.75 25.89 6.77
CA THR A 162 -28.15 25.75 7.19
C THR A 162 -28.79 27.14 7.18
N ARG A 163 -29.80 27.29 6.33
CA ARG A 163 -30.69 28.46 6.39
C ARG A 163 -31.59 28.35 7.60
#